data_a5e54e9ab6442433894bc26153e58acc
#
_entry.id   a5e54e9ab6442433894bc26153e58acc
#
_cell.length_a   1.000
_cell.length_b   1.000
_cell.length_c   1.000
_cell.angle_alpha   90.00
_cell.angle_beta   90.00
_cell.angle_gamma   90.00
#
_symmetry.space_group_name_H-M   'P 1'
#
loop_
_entity.id
_entity.type
_entity.pdbx_description
1 polymer ?
#
loop_
_entity_poly.entity_id
_entity_poly.type
_entity_poly.pdbx_seq_one_letter_code
_entity_poly.pdbx_strand_id
1 'polypeptide(L)'
;MSVKSSGSADEFEKLSSDEWWYKIDKDLKGKPREILNRNLVEDLITEPFYHFDQDSANNKLFEYQERDQIFLDGEAWLLGQKFFIAEGNEKDVSELISESIGGDCNLIELSFENEFEYSLISKVLDNFKGKLILSSNNSSSLLRAYDFLCAKLNNEIILDPDYLSAIAKGDFKTFLSSKTFHDSIIALNSNFLIRKGGNEIHEGIYILSLLNLLIESSLELNIRPKYLLRLNTGSNFFLQIAKFRVIRKLASIILKEWGIDSIPIIEAQSTEWNKSVYDRFTNILRLSSESFAAISGGVDILNISGFEKALDIENAFTFRNARNISHLLKHESHLDKVNDQAAGSYYVEKLSADYSEKVWEGFQEIESKGGLIKYNSDFSVEKILAEVKTNVESQFGNKRIKMVGTNSYPNPLDELTKENIQNRTKERLAYKFEKLRASVDLRNLERQRKRPKVLLLKLGNSEMRFARAGFSTNFLECAGLEIDESDKIDNRLTNFDITVICSGDDEYMESGTSWAEEIKTVKPKIKLILAGNPENKKDLEKAGVDFFIHIKAPLENTLVEILKSLGIE
;
A
#
# COMPACT_ATOMS: atom_id res chain seq x y z
N MET A 1 -41.66 1.38 -29.11
CA MET A 1 -40.62 1.07 -30.11
C MET A 1 -39.49 0.34 -29.41
N SER A 2 -39.40 -0.99 -29.57
CA SER A 2 -38.32 -1.78 -29.00
C SER A 2 -37.07 -1.56 -29.88
N VAL A 3 -36.07 -0.91 -29.28
CA VAL A 3 -34.73 -0.85 -29.87
C VAL A 3 -34.15 -2.26 -29.79
N LYS A 4 -34.12 -2.99 -30.93
CA LYS A 4 -33.30 -4.18 -31.06
C LYS A 4 -31.83 -3.72 -31.03
N SER A 5 -31.16 -3.89 -29.91
CA SER A 5 -29.70 -3.84 -29.86
C SER A 5 -29.16 -5.09 -30.54
N SER A 6 -28.97 -5.06 -31.87
CA SER A 6 -28.07 -5.98 -32.53
C SER A 6 -26.65 -5.60 -32.13
N GLY A 7 -26.19 -6.12 -31.00
CA GLY A 7 -24.83 -5.90 -30.55
C GLY A 7 -23.86 -6.73 -31.39
N SER A 8 -22.76 -6.13 -31.77
CA SER A 8 -21.62 -6.71 -32.49
C SER A 8 -21.01 -7.97 -31.83
N ALA A 9 -21.47 -8.35 -30.65
CA ALA A 9 -21.03 -9.56 -29.93
C ALA A 9 -21.51 -10.88 -30.59
N ASP A 10 -22.62 -10.86 -31.34
CA ASP A 10 -23.12 -12.05 -32.04
C ASP A 10 -22.35 -12.36 -33.33
N GLU A 11 -21.42 -11.50 -33.74
CA GLU A 11 -20.57 -11.70 -34.92
C GLU A 11 -19.34 -12.57 -34.63
N PHE A 12 -19.02 -12.82 -33.33
CA PHE A 12 -17.90 -13.65 -32.95
C PHE A 12 -18.38 -15.02 -32.46
N GLU A 13 -17.66 -16.07 -32.85
CA GLU A 13 -17.90 -17.42 -32.34
C GLU A 13 -17.62 -17.44 -30.83
N LYS A 14 -18.53 -18.08 -30.09
CA LYS A 14 -18.33 -18.29 -28.65
C LYS A 14 -17.25 -19.34 -28.44
N LEU A 15 -16.11 -18.94 -27.93
CA LEU A 15 -15.01 -19.83 -27.57
C LEU A 15 -15.23 -20.42 -26.16
N SER A 16 -14.94 -21.72 -26.03
CA SER A 16 -14.90 -22.41 -24.74
C SER A 16 -13.56 -22.17 -24.03
N SER A 17 -13.50 -22.47 -22.75
CA SER A 17 -12.23 -22.43 -22.00
C SER A 17 -11.20 -23.44 -22.55
N ASP A 18 -11.67 -24.60 -23.06
CA ASP A 18 -10.78 -25.61 -23.65
C ASP A 18 -10.10 -25.10 -24.93
N GLU A 19 -10.84 -24.41 -25.79
CA GLU A 19 -10.29 -23.80 -27.01
C GLU A 19 -9.27 -22.70 -26.68
N TRP A 20 -9.55 -21.90 -25.65
CA TRP A 20 -8.60 -20.90 -25.15
C TRP A 20 -7.32 -21.55 -24.60
N TRP A 21 -7.44 -22.60 -23.76
CA TRP A 21 -6.30 -23.34 -23.24
C TRP A 21 -5.49 -24.04 -24.34
N TYR A 22 -6.16 -24.60 -25.35
CA TYR A 22 -5.47 -25.18 -26.50
C TYR A 22 -4.54 -24.17 -27.20
N LYS A 23 -5.03 -22.94 -27.37
CA LYS A 23 -4.22 -21.85 -27.95
C LYS A 23 -3.05 -21.47 -27.09
N ILE A 24 -3.26 -21.35 -25.79
CA ILE A 24 -2.22 -21.02 -24.80
C ILE A 24 -1.14 -22.11 -24.75
N ASP A 25 -1.50 -23.38 -24.71
CA ASP A 25 -0.53 -24.49 -24.70
C ASP A 25 0.38 -24.47 -25.93
N LYS A 26 -0.19 -24.14 -27.07
CA LYS A 26 0.59 -23.96 -28.30
C LYS A 26 1.58 -22.81 -28.20
N ASP A 27 1.18 -21.70 -27.60
CA ASP A 27 2.03 -20.51 -27.43
C ASP A 27 3.09 -20.71 -26.32
N LEU A 28 2.80 -21.52 -25.31
CA LEU A 28 3.73 -21.90 -24.24
C LEU A 28 4.87 -22.82 -24.71
N LYS A 29 4.72 -23.49 -25.87
CA LYS A 29 5.76 -24.37 -26.45
C LYS A 29 6.30 -25.41 -25.47
N GLY A 30 5.41 -26.08 -24.73
CA GLY A 30 5.76 -27.13 -23.76
C GLY A 30 6.15 -26.63 -22.36
N LYS A 31 6.04 -25.33 -22.08
CA LYS A 31 6.15 -24.84 -20.69
C LYS A 31 4.84 -25.12 -19.94
N PRO A 32 4.91 -25.38 -18.62
CA PRO A 32 3.72 -25.66 -17.81
C PRO A 32 2.82 -24.42 -17.69
N ARG A 33 1.49 -24.64 -17.61
CA ARG A 33 0.49 -23.55 -17.51
C ARG A 33 0.66 -22.70 -16.25
N GLU A 34 1.16 -23.30 -15.18
CA GLU A 34 1.37 -22.69 -13.87
C GLU A 34 2.31 -21.47 -13.91
N ILE A 35 3.13 -21.33 -14.96
CA ILE A 35 3.97 -20.12 -15.13
C ILE A 35 3.15 -18.85 -15.37
N LEU A 36 1.89 -18.99 -15.78
CA LEU A 36 0.96 -17.89 -15.99
C LEU A 36 0.23 -17.50 -14.70
N ASN A 37 0.26 -18.36 -13.70
CA ASN A 37 -0.38 -18.11 -12.42
C ASN A 37 0.34 -17.00 -11.67
N ARG A 38 -0.41 -16.21 -10.95
CA ARG A 38 0.12 -15.12 -10.12
C ARG A 38 -0.22 -15.37 -8.66
N ASN A 39 0.80 -15.50 -7.83
CA ASN A 39 0.64 -15.45 -6.39
C ASN A 39 0.47 -13.98 -5.97
N LEU A 40 -0.68 -13.64 -5.38
CA LEU A 40 -0.98 -12.29 -4.89
C LEU A 40 -0.40 -12.09 -3.48
N VAL A 41 -0.83 -12.93 -2.54
CA VAL A 41 -0.38 -12.94 -1.13
C VAL A 41 -0.54 -14.36 -0.59
N GLU A 42 0.42 -14.91 0.14
CA GLU A 42 0.34 -16.16 0.91
C GLU A 42 -0.42 -17.32 0.22
N ASP A 43 0.07 -17.70 -0.94
CA ASP A 43 -0.54 -18.76 -1.75
C ASP A 43 -2.00 -18.51 -2.20
N LEU A 44 -2.43 -17.26 -2.16
CA LEU A 44 -3.60 -16.81 -2.88
C LEU A 44 -3.24 -16.68 -4.35
N ILE A 45 -3.39 -17.79 -5.08
CA ILE A 45 -2.95 -17.92 -6.46
C ILE A 45 -4.12 -17.61 -7.38
N THR A 46 -3.89 -16.75 -8.37
CA THR A 46 -4.85 -16.47 -9.42
C THR A 46 -4.39 -17.03 -10.75
N GLU A 47 -5.33 -17.57 -11.52
CA GLU A 47 -5.12 -18.02 -12.88
C GLU A 47 -5.19 -16.83 -13.86
N PRO A 48 -4.63 -16.97 -15.07
CA PRO A 48 -4.65 -15.89 -16.06
C PRO A 48 -6.03 -15.62 -16.67
N PHE A 49 -6.99 -16.54 -16.51
CA PHE A 49 -8.28 -16.51 -17.17
C PHE A 49 -9.34 -17.24 -16.36
N TYR A 50 -10.53 -16.66 -16.27
CA TYR A 50 -11.73 -17.24 -15.64
C TYR A 50 -12.90 -17.14 -16.60
N HIS A 51 -13.62 -18.25 -16.81
CA HIS A 51 -14.70 -18.34 -17.76
C HIS A 51 -15.95 -18.97 -17.15
N PHE A 52 -17.12 -18.65 -17.68
CA PHE A 52 -18.42 -19.08 -17.14
C PHE A 52 -18.61 -20.61 -17.13
N ASP A 53 -17.91 -21.34 -17.99
CA ASP A 53 -18.00 -22.81 -18.12
C ASP A 53 -17.07 -23.57 -17.16
N GLN A 54 -16.13 -22.87 -16.51
CA GLN A 54 -15.14 -23.51 -15.61
C GLN A 54 -15.74 -24.03 -14.31
N ASP A 55 -16.91 -23.51 -13.86
CA ASP A 55 -17.50 -23.90 -12.56
C ASP A 55 -19.02 -23.63 -12.48
N SER A 56 -19.79 -24.18 -13.42
CA SER A 56 -21.26 -24.00 -13.41
C SER A 56 -21.97 -24.52 -12.15
N ALA A 57 -21.32 -25.38 -11.37
CA ALA A 57 -21.88 -25.93 -10.12
C ALA A 57 -21.54 -25.05 -8.87
N ASN A 58 -20.48 -24.26 -8.91
CA ASN A 58 -19.97 -23.45 -7.78
C ASN A 58 -20.11 -21.93 -7.97
N ASN A 59 -20.58 -21.47 -9.13
CA ASN A 59 -20.78 -20.03 -9.41
C ASN A 59 -22.00 -19.47 -8.64
N LYS A 60 -22.04 -19.67 -7.32
CA LYS A 60 -22.85 -18.80 -6.49
C LYS A 60 -22.14 -17.45 -6.47
N LEU A 61 -22.73 -16.48 -7.16
CA LEU A 61 -22.36 -15.09 -7.01
C LEU A 61 -22.20 -14.78 -5.52
N PHE A 62 -21.11 -14.08 -5.19
CA PHE A 62 -20.90 -13.66 -3.83
C PHE A 62 -22.08 -12.77 -3.42
N GLU A 63 -22.87 -13.21 -2.44
CA GLU A 63 -24.10 -12.53 -2.06
C GLU A 63 -23.79 -11.12 -1.58
N TYR A 64 -24.38 -10.12 -2.25
CA TYR A 64 -24.25 -8.73 -1.82
C TYR A 64 -24.78 -8.57 -0.39
N GLN A 65 -24.01 -7.91 0.44
CA GLN A 65 -24.38 -7.58 1.80
C GLN A 65 -24.86 -6.14 1.87
N GLU A 66 -26.03 -5.94 2.43
CA GLU A 66 -26.59 -4.60 2.63
C GLU A 66 -25.68 -3.72 3.48
N ARG A 67 -25.79 -2.40 3.29
CA ARG A 67 -25.10 -1.38 4.08
C ARG A 67 -26.09 -0.67 4.99
N ASP A 68 -25.63 -0.18 6.14
CA ASP A 68 -26.46 0.58 7.08
C ASP A 68 -26.83 1.94 6.49
N GLN A 69 -27.99 2.01 5.83
CA GLN A 69 -28.49 3.23 5.19
C GLN A 69 -28.81 4.34 6.20
N ILE A 70 -29.11 3.99 7.45
CA ILE A 70 -29.32 4.97 8.53
C ILE A 70 -27.99 5.62 8.88
N PHE A 71 -26.92 4.81 8.96
CA PHE A 71 -25.58 5.33 9.19
C PHE A 71 -25.09 6.22 8.05
N LEU A 72 -25.37 5.86 6.81
CA LEU A 72 -24.96 6.62 5.63
C LEU A 72 -25.74 7.92 5.40
N ASP A 73 -26.89 8.11 6.05
CA ASP A 73 -27.75 9.30 5.91
C ASP A 73 -28.08 9.65 4.45
N GLY A 74 -28.32 8.61 3.63
CA GLY A 74 -28.61 8.75 2.20
C GLY A 74 -27.38 8.94 1.30
N GLU A 75 -26.17 8.97 1.84
CA GLU A 75 -24.93 9.04 1.06
C GLU A 75 -24.54 7.67 0.51
N ALA A 76 -23.86 7.65 -0.64
CA ALA A 76 -23.29 6.41 -1.18
C ALA A 76 -22.10 5.92 -0.34
N TRP A 77 -21.32 6.83 0.19
CA TRP A 77 -20.28 6.64 1.21
C TRP A 77 -19.98 7.98 1.87
N LEU A 78 -19.47 7.94 3.09
CA LEU A 78 -19.00 9.12 3.80
C LEU A 78 -17.57 9.44 3.42
N LEU A 79 -17.30 10.73 3.14
CA LEU A 79 -15.95 11.24 2.93
C LEU A 79 -15.34 11.62 4.27
N GLY A 80 -14.35 10.84 4.71
CA GLY A 80 -13.63 11.05 5.96
C GLY A 80 -12.29 11.76 5.76
N GLN A 81 -11.90 12.59 6.74
CA GLN A 81 -10.55 13.13 6.87
C GLN A 81 -10.08 13.08 8.32
N LYS A 82 -8.82 12.66 8.49
CA LYS A 82 -8.14 12.50 9.79
C LYS A 82 -7.24 13.69 10.08
N PHE A 83 -7.35 14.23 11.28
CA PHE A 83 -6.53 15.34 11.78
C PHE A 83 -5.82 14.91 13.06
N PHE A 84 -4.51 15.11 13.10
CA PHE A 84 -3.72 14.85 14.30
C PHE A 84 -3.60 16.14 15.12
N ILE A 85 -4.08 16.09 16.37
CA ILE A 85 -4.04 17.20 17.31
C ILE A 85 -2.93 16.96 18.30
N ALA A 86 -2.00 17.90 18.37
CA ALA A 86 -0.93 17.97 19.35
C ALA A 86 -0.94 19.32 20.03
N GLU A 87 -0.30 19.40 21.19
CA GLU A 87 -0.16 20.66 21.92
C GLU A 87 0.47 21.76 21.04
N GLY A 88 -0.25 22.84 20.86
CA GLY A 88 0.18 24.03 20.12
C GLY A 88 -0.17 24.06 18.64
N ASN A 89 -0.74 22.97 18.06
CA ASN A 89 -1.20 22.99 16.66
C ASN A 89 -2.72 23.13 16.49
N GLU A 90 -3.48 23.26 17.59
CA GLU A 90 -4.95 23.22 17.60
C GLU A 90 -5.58 24.28 16.69
N LYS A 91 -4.95 25.47 16.60
CA LYS A 91 -5.43 26.54 15.74
C LYS A 91 -5.30 26.17 14.27
N ASP A 92 -4.14 25.70 13.85
CA ASP A 92 -3.88 25.31 12.45
C ASP A 92 -4.79 24.15 12.06
N VAL A 93 -4.96 23.17 12.95
CA VAL A 93 -5.86 22.03 12.76
C VAL A 93 -7.32 22.52 12.66
N SER A 94 -7.74 23.47 13.47
CA SER A 94 -9.10 24.04 13.39
C SER A 94 -9.40 24.72 12.06
N GLU A 95 -8.42 25.41 11.48
CA GLU A 95 -8.52 26.02 10.15
C GLU A 95 -8.66 24.95 9.06
N LEU A 96 -7.86 23.88 9.12
CA LEU A 96 -7.92 22.73 8.19
C LEU A 96 -9.25 21.97 8.30
N ILE A 97 -9.78 21.77 9.50
CA ILE A 97 -11.11 21.17 9.73
C ILE A 97 -12.19 22.05 9.08
N SER A 98 -12.16 23.36 9.31
CA SER A 98 -13.13 24.30 8.72
C SER A 98 -13.11 24.26 7.19
N GLU A 99 -11.92 24.22 6.58
CA GLU A 99 -11.78 24.09 5.12
C GLU A 99 -12.31 22.74 4.62
N SER A 100 -12.11 21.67 5.40
CA SER A 100 -12.57 20.34 5.02
C SER A 100 -14.08 20.21 5.07
N ILE A 101 -14.71 20.80 6.08
CA ILE A 101 -16.18 20.91 6.17
C ILE A 101 -16.74 21.72 5.00
N GLY A 102 -16.10 22.85 4.66
CA GLY A 102 -16.46 23.64 3.48
C GLY A 102 -16.24 22.93 2.13
N GLY A 103 -15.48 21.83 2.12
CA GLY A 103 -15.24 20.98 0.97
C GLY A 103 -16.01 19.66 1.02
N ASP A 104 -17.21 19.66 1.61
CA ASP A 104 -18.16 18.54 1.69
C ASP A 104 -17.62 17.27 2.40
N CYS A 105 -16.64 17.44 3.29
CA CYS A 105 -16.24 16.35 4.19
C CYS A 105 -17.38 16.12 5.20
N ASN A 106 -17.89 14.91 5.29
CA ASN A 106 -19.01 14.54 6.15
C ASN A 106 -18.63 13.59 7.29
N LEU A 107 -17.33 13.32 7.45
CA LEU A 107 -16.78 12.63 8.60
C LEU A 107 -15.43 13.25 8.98
N ILE A 108 -15.26 13.69 10.22
CA ILE A 108 -14.02 14.24 10.78
C ILE A 108 -13.45 13.26 11.81
N GLU A 109 -12.22 12.83 11.63
CA GLU A 109 -11.48 12.07 12.62
C GLU A 109 -10.49 12.96 13.36
N LEU A 110 -10.63 13.02 14.68
CA LEU A 110 -9.70 13.69 15.59
C LEU A 110 -8.81 12.64 16.25
N SER A 111 -7.52 12.66 15.93
CA SER A 111 -6.52 11.75 16.49
C SER A 111 -5.60 12.53 17.42
N PHE A 112 -5.40 12.04 18.65
CA PHE A 112 -4.61 12.72 19.67
C PHE A 112 -4.03 11.73 20.67
N GLU A 113 -2.96 12.12 21.35
CA GLU A 113 -2.35 11.33 22.43
C GLU A 113 -2.72 11.89 23.80
N ASN A 114 -2.70 13.22 23.94
CA ASN A 114 -2.95 13.93 25.17
C ASN A 114 -4.20 14.81 25.07
N GLU A 115 -4.56 15.45 26.16
CA GLU A 115 -5.62 16.45 26.14
C GLU A 115 -5.21 17.64 25.26
N PHE A 116 -6.19 18.26 24.64
CA PHE A 116 -6.05 19.43 23.77
C PHE A 116 -7.09 20.49 24.11
N GLU A 117 -7.04 21.65 23.49
CA GLU A 117 -8.02 22.73 23.73
C GLU A 117 -9.37 22.37 23.06
N TYR A 118 -10.17 21.55 23.76
CA TYR A 118 -11.49 21.08 23.27
C TYR A 118 -12.42 22.22 22.85
N SER A 119 -12.34 23.38 23.54
CA SER A 119 -13.21 24.53 23.27
C SER A 119 -12.99 25.14 21.89
N LEU A 120 -11.75 25.12 21.40
CA LEU A 120 -11.41 25.64 20.07
C LEU A 120 -11.96 24.71 18.97
N ILE A 121 -11.73 23.43 19.10
CA ILE A 121 -12.19 22.42 18.15
C ILE A 121 -13.74 22.35 18.13
N SER A 122 -14.39 22.37 19.30
CA SER A 122 -15.86 22.34 19.36
C SER A 122 -16.53 23.52 18.66
N LYS A 123 -15.92 24.72 18.70
CA LYS A 123 -16.46 25.89 17.96
C LYS A 123 -16.46 25.70 16.45
N VAL A 124 -15.45 25.05 15.89
CA VAL A 124 -15.38 24.77 14.45
C VAL A 124 -16.41 23.72 14.06
N LEU A 125 -16.70 22.77 14.97
CA LEU A 125 -17.65 21.69 14.76
C LEU A 125 -19.12 22.05 15.12
N ASP A 126 -19.38 23.23 15.68
CA ASP A 126 -20.70 23.63 16.21
C ASP A 126 -21.84 23.52 15.16
N ASN A 127 -21.54 23.82 13.89
CA ASN A 127 -22.49 23.69 12.79
C ASN A 127 -22.25 22.47 11.88
N PHE A 128 -21.31 21.61 12.25
CA PHE A 128 -21.02 20.41 11.48
C PHE A 128 -22.09 19.35 11.73
N LYS A 129 -22.73 18.87 10.66
CA LYS A 129 -23.80 17.87 10.73
C LYS A 129 -23.32 16.44 10.47
N GLY A 130 -22.05 16.28 10.13
CA GLY A 130 -21.46 14.98 9.85
C GLY A 130 -21.12 14.19 11.12
N LYS A 131 -20.38 13.11 10.97
CA LYS A 131 -19.97 12.22 12.04
C LYS A 131 -18.56 12.52 12.53
N LEU A 132 -18.28 12.16 13.78
CA LEU A 132 -16.96 12.33 14.39
C LEU A 132 -16.36 10.97 14.75
N ILE A 133 -15.06 10.79 14.50
CA ILE A 133 -14.28 9.70 15.08
C ILE A 133 -13.29 10.32 16.06
N LEU A 134 -13.24 9.79 17.27
CA LEU A 134 -12.22 10.12 18.26
C LEU A 134 -11.26 8.94 18.36
N SER A 135 -9.99 9.17 18.04
CA SER A 135 -8.94 8.15 18.01
C SER A 135 -7.81 8.54 18.96
N SER A 136 -7.50 7.68 19.93
CA SER A 136 -6.41 7.92 20.88
C SER A 136 -5.83 6.62 21.43
N ASN A 137 -4.50 6.60 21.61
CA ASN A 137 -3.79 5.55 22.35
C ASN A 137 -3.88 5.73 23.90
N ASN A 138 -4.46 6.84 24.35
CA ASN A 138 -4.70 7.14 25.76
C ASN A 138 -6.19 7.09 26.08
N SER A 139 -6.62 5.98 26.70
CA SER A 139 -8.03 5.75 27.05
C SER A 139 -8.65 6.86 27.91
N SER A 140 -7.89 7.44 28.84
CA SER A 140 -8.38 8.51 29.72
C SER A 140 -8.61 9.81 28.95
N SER A 141 -7.71 10.16 28.03
CA SER A 141 -7.86 11.33 27.16
C SER A 141 -9.02 11.14 26.18
N LEU A 142 -9.20 9.92 25.64
CA LEU A 142 -10.31 9.57 24.77
C LEU A 142 -11.67 9.78 25.45
N LEU A 143 -11.84 9.24 26.64
CA LEU A 143 -13.10 9.37 27.40
C LEU A 143 -13.40 10.84 27.76
N ARG A 144 -12.41 11.61 28.20
CA ARG A 144 -12.59 13.04 28.49
C ARG A 144 -12.98 13.85 27.25
N ALA A 145 -12.34 13.60 26.11
CA ALA A 145 -12.69 14.24 24.86
C ALA A 145 -14.13 13.90 24.44
N TYR A 146 -14.52 12.64 24.58
CA TYR A 146 -15.87 12.18 24.31
C TYR A 146 -16.89 12.89 25.20
N ASP A 147 -16.72 12.88 26.54
CA ASP A 147 -17.66 13.51 27.47
C ASP A 147 -17.82 15.02 27.19
N PHE A 148 -16.73 15.72 26.89
CA PHE A 148 -16.78 17.13 26.55
C PHE A 148 -17.51 17.40 25.25
N LEU A 149 -17.20 16.66 24.18
CA LEU A 149 -17.77 16.89 22.86
C LEU A 149 -19.23 16.46 22.79
N CYS A 150 -19.62 15.35 23.41
CA CYS A 150 -21.03 14.94 23.53
C CYS A 150 -21.88 15.97 24.26
N ALA A 151 -21.33 16.65 25.26
CA ALA A 151 -22.04 17.70 25.98
C ALA A 151 -22.24 18.99 25.17
N LYS A 152 -21.48 19.19 24.11
CA LYS A 152 -21.44 20.41 23.29
C LYS A 152 -22.04 20.24 21.89
N LEU A 153 -21.88 19.06 21.31
CA LEU A 153 -22.21 18.76 19.92
C LEU A 153 -23.33 17.72 19.83
N ASN A 154 -24.12 17.80 18.77
CA ASN A 154 -25.17 16.83 18.48
C ASN A 154 -24.74 15.76 17.44
N ASN A 155 -23.43 15.62 17.23
CA ASN A 155 -22.89 14.69 16.26
C ASN A 155 -22.89 13.26 16.80
N GLU A 156 -23.05 12.29 15.91
CA GLU A 156 -22.75 10.89 16.23
C GLU A 156 -21.24 10.72 16.37
N ILE A 157 -20.81 10.26 17.54
CA ILE A 157 -19.39 10.12 17.87
C ILE A 157 -19.02 8.63 17.92
N ILE A 158 -18.00 8.29 17.13
CA ILE A 158 -17.42 6.95 17.02
C ILE A 158 -16.13 6.93 17.83
N LEU A 159 -15.92 5.89 18.61
CA LEU A 159 -14.74 5.73 19.43
C LEU A 159 -13.75 4.75 18.79
N ASP A 160 -12.51 5.17 18.60
CA ASP A 160 -11.40 4.36 18.09
C ASP A 160 -10.26 4.30 19.13
N PRO A 161 -10.39 3.44 20.14
CA PRO A 161 -9.36 3.25 21.15
C PRO A 161 -8.24 2.31 20.69
N ASP A 162 -7.08 2.40 21.33
CA ASP A 162 -6.01 1.43 21.17
C ASP A 162 -6.29 0.14 21.97
N TYR A 163 -7.02 -0.79 21.36
CA TYR A 163 -7.32 -2.08 21.98
C TYR A 163 -6.08 -2.92 22.29
N LEU A 164 -5.04 -2.83 21.47
CA LEU A 164 -3.82 -3.62 21.68
C LEU A 164 -3.13 -3.20 22.99
N SER A 165 -3.02 -1.91 23.22
CA SER A 165 -2.49 -1.41 24.49
C SER A 165 -3.37 -1.80 25.66
N ALA A 166 -4.68 -1.73 25.51
CA ALA A 166 -5.62 -2.13 26.57
C ALA A 166 -5.56 -3.63 26.88
N ILE A 167 -5.47 -4.48 25.84
CA ILE A 167 -5.29 -5.93 25.97
C ILE A 167 -3.94 -6.24 26.64
N ALA A 168 -2.85 -5.61 26.18
CA ALA A 168 -1.51 -5.83 26.73
C ALA A 168 -1.38 -5.44 28.21
N LYS A 169 -2.12 -4.41 28.65
CA LYS A 169 -2.16 -3.95 30.05
C LYS A 169 -3.14 -4.74 30.94
N GLY A 170 -3.96 -5.61 30.34
CA GLY A 170 -5.02 -6.31 31.06
C GLY A 170 -6.24 -5.45 31.44
N ASP A 171 -6.30 -4.21 30.95
CA ASP A 171 -7.33 -3.22 31.31
C ASP A 171 -8.53 -3.21 30.33
N PHE A 172 -8.55 -4.13 29.39
CA PHE A 172 -9.51 -4.15 28.28
C PHE A 172 -10.97 -4.16 28.74
N LYS A 173 -11.34 -5.06 29.68
CA LYS A 173 -12.71 -5.13 30.20
C LYS A 173 -13.07 -3.91 31.05
N THR A 174 -12.13 -3.39 31.84
CA THR A 174 -12.32 -2.18 32.63
C THR A 174 -12.59 -0.98 31.73
N PHE A 175 -11.87 -0.88 30.66
CA PHE A 175 -12.06 0.17 29.66
C PHE A 175 -13.45 0.09 29.02
N LEU A 176 -13.88 -1.10 28.55
CA LEU A 176 -15.19 -1.30 27.96
C LEU A 176 -16.36 -1.10 28.95
N SER A 177 -16.14 -1.24 30.26
CA SER A 177 -17.19 -1.05 31.28
C SER A 177 -17.62 0.41 31.47
N SER A 178 -16.95 1.37 30.83
CA SER A 178 -17.36 2.77 30.84
C SER A 178 -18.75 2.93 30.21
N LYS A 179 -19.63 3.73 30.85
CA LYS A 179 -20.97 4.05 30.33
C LYS A 179 -20.95 4.62 28.89
N THR A 180 -19.84 5.21 28.52
CA THR A 180 -19.59 5.77 27.19
C THR A 180 -19.83 4.78 26.04
N PHE A 181 -19.60 3.47 26.28
CA PHE A 181 -19.71 2.46 25.23
C PHE A 181 -21.11 1.83 25.09
N HIS A 182 -22.07 2.17 25.94
CA HIS A 182 -23.39 1.51 25.92
C HIS A 182 -24.19 1.75 24.64
N ASP A 183 -24.14 2.95 24.07
CA ASP A 183 -24.88 3.35 22.87
C ASP A 183 -23.96 3.90 21.76
N SER A 184 -22.65 3.64 21.83
CA SER A 184 -21.65 4.17 20.90
C SER A 184 -21.42 3.22 19.74
N ILE A 185 -20.85 3.78 18.65
CA ILE A 185 -20.19 2.98 17.62
C ILE A 185 -18.72 2.81 18.04
N ILE A 186 -18.27 1.57 18.04
CA ILE A 186 -16.90 1.21 18.41
C ILE A 186 -16.13 0.85 17.14
N ALA A 187 -15.01 1.53 16.91
CA ALA A 187 -14.14 1.26 15.79
C ALA A 187 -13.08 0.22 16.14
N LEU A 188 -12.92 -0.78 15.28
CA LEU A 188 -11.87 -1.79 15.32
C LEU A 188 -10.85 -1.46 14.24
N ASN A 189 -9.60 -1.23 14.63
CA ASN A 189 -8.57 -0.73 13.74
C ASN A 189 -7.47 -1.78 13.47
N SER A 190 -7.20 -2.06 12.20
CA SER A 190 -6.17 -3.01 11.76
C SER A 190 -4.86 -2.35 11.28
N ASN A 191 -4.77 -1.03 11.37
CA ASN A 191 -3.72 -0.23 10.71
C ASN A 191 -2.29 -0.63 11.14
N PHE A 192 -2.11 -1.03 12.41
CA PHE A 192 -0.81 -1.45 12.92
C PHE A 192 -0.28 -2.72 12.19
N LEU A 193 -1.17 -3.64 11.77
CA LEU A 193 -0.76 -4.87 11.09
C LEU A 193 0.00 -4.57 9.80
N ILE A 194 -0.55 -3.69 8.97
CA ILE A 194 0.07 -3.32 7.69
C ILE A 194 1.42 -2.62 7.94
N ARG A 195 1.50 -1.73 8.93
CA ARG A 195 2.77 -1.08 9.33
C ARG A 195 3.83 -2.08 9.81
N LYS A 196 3.40 -3.17 10.44
CA LYS A 196 4.29 -4.27 10.87
C LYS A 196 4.61 -5.27 9.76
N GLY A 197 4.07 -5.09 8.57
CA GLY A 197 4.35 -5.91 7.38
C GLY A 197 3.32 -7.01 7.11
N GLY A 198 2.19 -7.00 7.81
CA GLY A 198 1.06 -7.86 7.51
C GLY A 198 0.47 -7.57 6.13
N ASN A 199 -0.29 -8.51 5.63
CA ASN A 199 -0.99 -8.43 4.36
C ASN A 199 -2.51 -8.51 4.54
N GLU A 200 -3.24 -8.53 3.44
CA GLU A 200 -4.70 -8.53 3.42
C GLU A 200 -5.32 -9.73 4.15
N ILE A 201 -4.69 -10.91 4.10
CA ILE A 201 -5.16 -12.12 4.79
C ILE A 201 -5.00 -11.94 6.31
N HIS A 202 -3.82 -11.53 6.78
CA HIS A 202 -3.58 -11.24 8.19
C HIS A 202 -4.54 -10.16 8.71
N GLU A 203 -4.80 -9.13 7.90
CA GLU A 203 -5.74 -8.07 8.25
C GLU A 203 -7.15 -8.60 8.45
N GLY A 204 -7.62 -9.43 7.51
CA GLY A 204 -8.94 -10.06 7.60
C GLY A 204 -9.09 -10.97 8.81
N ILE A 205 -8.13 -11.84 9.06
CA ILE A 205 -8.11 -12.75 10.22
C ILE A 205 -8.16 -11.96 11.53
N TYR A 206 -7.28 -10.97 11.66
CA TYR A 206 -7.18 -10.16 12.87
C TYR A 206 -8.45 -9.38 13.16
N ILE A 207 -9.02 -8.69 12.16
CA ILE A 207 -10.19 -7.85 12.37
C ILE A 207 -11.41 -8.66 12.78
N LEU A 208 -11.58 -9.87 12.24
CA LEU A 208 -12.66 -10.78 12.63
C LEU A 208 -12.45 -11.35 14.03
N SER A 209 -11.22 -11.72 14.39
CA SER A 209 -10.90 -12.20 15.74
C SER A 209 -11.07 -11.10 16.79
N LEU A 210 -10.70 -9.86 16.46
CA LEU A 210 -10.94 -8.72 17.33
C LEU A 210 -12.43 -8.41 17.47
N LEU A 211 -13.21 -8.52 16.39
CA LEU A 211 -14.66 -8.37 16.42
C LEU A 211 -15.28 -9.40 17.35
N ASN A 212 -14.91 -10.68 17.20
CA ASN A 212 -15.41 -11.76 18.05
C ASN A 212 -15.10 -11.52 19.54
N LEU A 213 -13.87 -11.15 19.86
CA LEU A 213 -13.43 -10.79 21.22
C LEU A 213 -14.25 -9.62 21.81
N LEU A 214 -14.50 -8.58 20.99
CA LEU A 214 -15.27 -7.41 21.43
C LEU A 214 -16.74 -7.73 21.65
N ILE A 215 -17.34 -8.57 20.81
CA ILE A 215 -18.72 -9.02 20.98
C ILE A 215 -18.86 -9.81 22.29
N GLU A 216 -18.00 -10.82 22.51
CA GLU A 216 -18.00 -11.61 23.73
C GLU A 216 -17.89 -10.73 24.97
N SER A 217 -16.90 -9.83 25.00
CA SER A 217 -16.67 -8.91 26.13
C SER A 217 -17.81 -7.92 26.34
N SER A 218 -18.43 -7.44 25.26
CA SER A 218 -19.57 -6.51 25.32
C SER A 218 -20.81 -7.20 25.89
N LEU A 219 -21.08 -8.44 25.50
CA LEU A 219 -22.20 -9.20 26.02
C LEU A 219 -22.03 -9.54 27.50
N GLU A 220 -20.82 -9.89 27.95
CA GLU A 220 -20.52 -10.09 29.38
C GLU A 220 -20.81 -8.83 30.21
N LEU A 221 -20.56 -7.64 29.64
CA LEU A 221 -20.82 -6.34 30.27
C LEU A 221 -22.25 -5.82 30.05
N ASN A 222 -23.10 -6.59 29.34
CA ASN A 222 -24.47 -6.23 28.97
C ASN A 222 -24.54 -4.91 28.16
N ILE A 223 -23.58 -4.68 27.25
CA ILE A 223 -23.58 -3.57 26.28
C ILE A 223 -23.74 -4.11 24.86
N ARG A 224 -24.32 -3.33 23.95
CA ARG A 224 -24.59 -3.73 22.58
C ARG A 224 -24.22 -2.61 21.60
N PRO A 225 -22.92 -2.32 21.42
CA PRO A 225 -22.47 -1.28 20.50
C PRO A 225 -22.67 -1.71 19.05
N LYS A 226 -22.69 -0.74 18.14
CA LYS A 226 -22.42 -0.99 16.72
C LYS A 226 -20.92 -1.08 16.49
N TYR A 227 -20.50 -1.78 15.44
CA TYR A 227 -19.09 -2.01 15.14
C TYR A 227 -18.71 -1.39 13.80
N LEU A 228 -17.64 -0.59 13.82
CA LEU A 228 -16.97 -0.03 12.65
C LEU A 228 -15.65 -0.77 12.43
N LEU A 229 -15.50 -1.46 11.31
CA LEU A 229 -14.28 -2.18 10.94
C LEU A 229 -13.42 -1.27 10.04
N ARG A 230 -12.27 -0.84 10.54
CA ARG A 230 -11.33 0.05 9.87
C ARG A 230 -10.22 -0.75 9.21
N LEU A 231 -10.22 -0.82 7.89
CA LEU A 231 -9.31 -1.62 7.07
C LEU A 231 -8.46 -0.72 6.18
N ASN A 232 -7.24 -1.15 5.90
CA ASN A 232 -6.33 -0.41 5.03
C ASN A 232 -6.62 -0.70 3.55
N THR A 233 -6.29 0.25 2.68
CA THR A 233 -6.25 0.02 1.23
C THR A 233 -4.83 -0.25 0.77
N GLY A 234 -4.66 -1.17 -0.18
CA GLY A 234 -3.37 -1.59 -0.72
C GLY A 234 -3.33 -1.57 -2.24
N SER A 235 -2.19 -2.00 -2.78
CA SER A 235 -1.89 -1.90 -4.22
C SER A 235 -2.57 -2.96 -5.10
N ASN A 236 -3.10 -4.05 -4.52
CA ASN A 236 -3.72 -5.14 -5.26
C ASN A 236 -5.19 -4.83 -5.55
N PHE A 237 -5.48 -4.07 -6.61
CA PHE A 237 -6.80 -3.51 -6.93
C PHE A 237 -7.96 -4.48 -6.74
N PHE A 238 -7.95 -5.63 -7.41
CA PHE A 238 -9.05 -6.61 -7.33
C PHE A 238 -9.11 -7.33 -5.99
N LEU A 239 -7.96 -7.54 -5.34
CA LEU A 239 -7.93 -8.12 -3.98
C LEU A 239 -8.53 -7.16 -2.95
N GLN A 240 -8.36 -5.84 -3.11
CA GLN A 240 -9.02 -4.87 -2.24
C GLN A 240 -10.54 -4.93 -2.42
N ILE A 241 -11.05 -5.01 -3.64
CA ILE A 241 -12.49 -5.18 -3.89
C ILE A 241 -13.01 -6.44 -3.18
N ALA A 242 -12.35 -7.58 -3.40
CA ALA A 242 -12.71 -8.85 -2.77
C ALA A 242 -12.66 -8.76 -1.24
N LYS A 243 -11.62 -8.16 -0.67
CA LYS A 243 -11.43 -7.98 0.78
C LYS A 243 -12.62 -7.27 1.43
N PHE A 244 -13.00 -6.09 0.96
CA PHE A 244 -14.08 -5.32 1.56
C PHE A 244 -15.42 -6.05 1.47
N ARG A 245 -15.73 -6.66 0.33
CA ARG A 245 -16.93 -7.50 0.13
C ARG A 245 -16.96 -8.67 1.13
N VAL A 246 -15.85 -9.40 1.26
CA VAL A 246 -15.73 -10.59 2.10
C VAL A 246 -15.79 -10.24 3.59
N ILE A 247 -15.05 -9.22 4.04
CA ILE A 247 -15.02 -8.87 5.45
C ILE A 247 -16.40 -8.44 5.94
N ARG A 248 -17.17 -7.69 5.14
CA ARG A 248 -18.57 -7.38 5.50
C ARG A 248 -19.39 -8.65 5.70
N LYS A 249 -19.29 -9.59 4.76
CA LYS A 249 -20.04 -10.85 4.83
C LYS A 249 -19.65 -11.69 6.06
N LEU A 250 -18.36 -11.89 6.28
CA LEU A 250 -17.89 -12.72 7.41
C LEU A 250 -18.21 -12.06 8.76
N ALA A 251 -18.06 -10.74 8.87
CA ALA A 251 -18.45 -10.00 10.07
C ALA A 251 -19.95 -10.09 10.32
N SER A 252 -20.80 -10.01 9.29
CA SER A 252 -22.25 -10.19 9.42
C SER A 252 -22.61 -11.61 9.90
N ILE A 253 -21.88 -12.64 9.44
CA ILE A 253 -22.06 -14.02 9.92
C ILE A 253 -21.73 -14.10 11.42
N ILE A 254 -20.60 -13.55 11.85
CA ILE A 254 -20.19 -13.55 13.27
C ILE A 254 -21.25 -12.83 14.13
N LEU A 255 -21.68 -11.62 13.73
CA LEU A 255 -22.72 -10.88 14.45
C LEU A 255 -24.00 -11.68 14.60
N LYS A 256 -24.44 -12.33 13.52
CA LYS A 256 -25.66 -13.15 13.51
C LYS A 256 -25.55 -14.38 14.42
N GLU A 257 -24.40 -15.06 14.46
CA GLU A 257 -24.15 -16.20 15.35
C GLU A 257 -24.24 -15.80 16.83
N TRP A 258 -23.83 -14.56 17.17
CA TRP A 258 -24.01 -13.99 18.51
C TRP A 258 -25.41 -13.42 18.77
N GLY A 259 -26.36 -13.55 17.83
CA GLY A 259 -27.72 -13.02 17.94
C GLY A 259 -27.82 -11.50 17.91
N ILE A 260 -26.84 -10.85 17.26
CA ILE A 260 -26.79 -9.39 17.08
C ILE A 260 -27.32 -9.05 15.69
N ASP A 261 -28.49 -8.41 15.64
CA ASP A 261 -29.09 -7.91 14.40
C ASP A 261 -28.53 -6.50 14.09
N SER A 262 -27.30 -6.46 13.59
CA SER A 262 -26.62 -5.22 13.22
C SER A 262 -25.79 -5.43 11.96
N ILE A 263 -25.73 -4.41 11.11
CA ILE A 263 -24.90 -4.40 9.90
C ILE A 263 -23.54 -3.80 10.28
N PRO A 264 -22.41 -4.50 10.00
CA PRO A 264 -21.09 -3.95 10.27
C PRO A 264 -20.80 -2.77 9.33
N ILE A 265 -20.28 -1.68 9.90
CA ILE A 265 -19.83 -0.52 9.14
C ILE A 265 -18.40 -0.78 8.70
N ILE A 266 -18.07 -0.49 7.45
CA ILE A 266 -16.73 -0.73 6.89
C ILE A 266 -16.09 0.60 6.47
N GLU A 267 -14.93 0.88 7.04
CA GLU A 267 -14.10 2.01 6.63
C GLU A 267 -12.86 1.55 5.87
N ALA A 268 -12.59 2.21 4.76
CA ALA A 268 -11.32 2.09 4.06
C ALA A 268 -10.41 3.26 4.43
N GLN A 269 -9.20 2.94 4.91
CA GLN A 269 -8.16 3.91 5.21
C GLN A 269 -7.00 3.78 4.23
N SER A 270 -6.45 4.89 3.79
CA SER A 270 -5.16 4.88 3.09
C SER A 270 -4.02 4.58 4.09
N THR A 271 -2.97 3.92 3.61
CA THR A 271 -1.77 3.63 4.40
C THR A 271 -0.54 4.23 3.74
N GLU A 272 0.47 4.59 4.54
CA GLU A 272 1.77 5.03 4.05
C GLU A 272 2.65 3.85 3.59
N TRP A 273 2.29 2.61 3.93
CA TRP A 273 3.10 1.41 3.64
C TRP A 273 3.55 1.32 2.18
N ASN A 274 2.66 1.60 1.24
CA ASN A 274 2.89 1.53 -0.21
C ASN A 274 3.06 2.92 -0.87
N LYS A 275 3.39 3.96 -0.11
CA LYS A 275 3.65 5.31 -0.61
C LYS A 275 5.14 5.58 -0.71
N SER A 276 5.53 6.43 -1.66
CA SER A 276 6.90 6.89 -1.86
C SER A 276 7.06 8.34 -1.42
N VAL A 277 8.27 8.70 -0.97
CA VAL A 277 8.65 10.08 -0.68
C VAL A 277 9.30 10.75 -1.88
N TYR A 278 9.94 9.95 -2.75
CA TYR A 278 10.37 10.39 -4.07
C TYR A 278 9.24 10.19 -5.07
N ASP A 279 9.18 11.07 -6.09
CA ASP A 279 8.09 11.11 -7.05
C ASP A 279 6.71 11.09 -6.37
N ARG A 280 6.58 11.95 -5.35
CA ARG A 280 5.44 11.98 -4.41
C ARG A 280 4.09 12.20 -5.08
N PHE A 281 4.05 12.87 -6.24
CA PHE A 281 2.80 13.08 -6.98
C PHE A 281 2.22 11.78 -7.54
N THR A 282 3.05 10.75 -7.78
CA THR A 282 2.56 9.42 -8.14
C THR A 282 1.70 8.79 -7.02
N ASN A 283 1.83 9.25 -5.76
CA ASN A 283 0.93 8.81 -4.69
C ASN A 283 -0.53 9.22 -4.93
N ILE A 284 -0.81 10.30 -5.68
CA ILE A 284 -2.18 10.69 -6.05
C ILE A 284 -2.82 9.58 -6.89
N LEU A 285 -2.08 9.00 -7.84
CA LEU A 285 -2.56 7.89 -8.67
C LEU A 285 -2.81 6.61 -7.83
N ARG A 286 -1.92 6.33 -6.86
CA ARG A 286 -2.10 5.21 -5.93
C ARG A 286 -3.36 5.39 -5.09
N LEU A 287 -3.52 6.57 -4.48
CA LEU A 287 -4.71 6.90 -3.68
C LEU A 287 -6.00 6.84 -4.52
N SER A 288 -5.95 7.28 -5.78
CA SER A 288 -7.10 7.20 -6.68
C SER A 288 -7.52 5.76 -6.98
N SER A 289 -6.56 4.88 -7.31
CA SER A 289 -6.86 3.47 -7.58
C SER A 289 -7.29 2.70 -6.34
N GLU A 290 -6.69 2.99 -5.18
CA GLU A 290 -7.07 2.43 -3.88
C GLU A 290 -8.50 2.84 -3.49
N SER A 291 -8.84 4.11 -3.65
CA SER A 291 -10.19 4.64 -3.38
C SER A 291 -11.22 4.02 -4.30
N PHE A 292 -10.88 3.87 -5.59
CA PHE A 292 -11.76 3.19 -6.54
C PHE A 292 -12.02 1.74 -6.12
N ALA A 293 -10.98 0.99 -5.76
CA ALA A 293 -11.14 -0.39 -5.29
C ALA A 293 -11.99 -0.49 -4.02
N ALA A 294 -11.76 0.41 -3.06
CA ALA A 294 -12.52 0.44 -1.81
C ALA A 294 -14.01 0.71 -2.04
N ILE A 295 -14.34 1.73 -2.84
CA ILE A 295 -15.73 2.06 -3.20
C ILE A 295 -16.38 0.89 -3.93
N SER A 296 -15.69 0.29 -4.91
CA SER A 296 -16.19 -0.88 -5.64
C SER A 296 -16.36 -2.11 -4.74
N GLY A 297 -15.61 -2.20 -3.64
CA GLY A 297 -15.78 -3.20 -2.59
C GLY A 297 -16.92 -2.89 -1.60
N GLY A 298 -17.61 -1.75 -1.75
CA GLY A 298 -18.80 -1.39 -0.99
C GLY A 298 -18.52 -0.83 0.40
N VAL A 299 -17.46 -0.06 0.61
CA VAL A 299 -17.17 0.58 1.90
C VAL A 299 -18.20 1.66 2.23
N ASP A 300 -18.40 1.91 3.53
CA ASP A 300 -19.32 2.95 4.03
C ASP A 300 -18.59 4.27 4.27
N ILE A 301 -17.29 4.20 4.60
CA ILE A 301 -16.44 5.37 4.82
C ILE A 301 -15.19 5.24 3.98
N LEU A 302 -14.83 6.33 3.31
CA LEU A 302 -13.58 6.47 2.59
C LEU A 302 -12.73 7.56 3.28
N ASN A 303 -11.67 7.14 3.97
CA ASN A 303 -10.77 8.03 4.71
C ASN A 303 -9.40 8.07 4.04
N ILE A 304 -9.14 9.11 3.26
CA ILE A 304 -7.93 9.24 2.44
C ILE A 304 -7.00 10.29 3.04
N SER A 305 -5.74 9.91 3.30
CA SER A 305 -4.69 10.85 3.68
C SER A 305 -4.20 11.70 2.51
N GLY A 306 -3.52 12.80 2.81
CA GLY A 306 -2.82 13.58 1.79
C GLY A 306 -1.70 12.77 1.12
N PHE A 307 -1.43 13.07 -0.15
CA PHE A 307 -0.42 12.34 -0.94
C PHE A 307 1.03 12.53 -0.44
N GLU A 308 1.28 13.53 0.40
CA GLU A 308 2.57 13.81 1.05
C GLU A 308 2.65 13.31 2.50
N LYS A 309 1.66 12.56 2.98
CA LYS A 309 1.64 12.02 4.35
C LYS A 309 2.89 11.17 4.67
N ALA A 310 3.46 10.49 3.69
CA ALA A 310 4.71 9.75 3.84
C ALA A 310 5.92 10.64 4.22
N LEU A 311 5.84 11.95 3.97
CA LEU A 311 6.78 13.00 4.38
C LEU A 311 6.33 13.72 5.67
N ASP A 312 5.24 13.29 6.27
CA ASP A 312 4.57 13.95 7.39
C ASP A 312 4.11 15.39 7.07
N ILE A 313 3.75 15.63 5.79
CA ILE A 313 3.23 16.92 5.30
C ILE A 313 1.72 16.80 5.14
N GLU A 314 1.01 17.56 5.97
CA GLU A 314 -0.45 17.72 5.91
C GLU A 314 -0.79 19.21 5.92
N ASN A 315 -1.49 19.63 4.87
CA ASN A 315 -1.88 21.02 4.69
C ASN A 315 -3.15 21.12 3.81
N ALA A 316 -3.69 22.32 3.67
CA ALA A 316 -4.88 22.58 2.87
C ALA A 316 -4.84 22.01 1.45
N PHE A 317 -3.68 22.07 0.79
CA PHE A 317 -3.50 21.54 -0.57
C PHE A 317 -3.58 20.01 -0.60
N THR A 318 -2.88 19.33 0.32
CA THR A 318 -2.87 17.86 0.36
C THR A 318 -4.23 17.30 0.74
N PHE A 319 -4.92 17.90 1.71
CA PHE A 319 -6.29 17.52 2.09
C PHE A 319 -7.31 17.76 0.98
N ARG A 320 -7.23 18.90 0.27
CA ARG A 320 -8.11 19.17 -0.87
C ARG A 320 -7.92 18.14 -2.00
N ASN A 321 -6.67 17.75 -2.31
CA ASN A 321 -6.43 16.71 -3.30
C ASN A 321 -7.05 15.36 -2.90
N ALA A 322 -6.94 14.98 -1.63
CA ALA A 322 -7.56 13.77 -1.11
C ALA A 322 -9.11 13.80 -1.25
N ARG A 323 -9.76 14.90 -0.86
CA ARG A 323 -11.23 15.08 -1.06
C ARG A 323 -11.62 14.99 -2.53
N ASN A 324 -10.85 15.65 -3.40
CA ASN A 324 -11.15 15.68 -4.84
C ASN A 324 -11.14 14.28 -5.46
N ILE A 325 -10.32 13.33 -4.97
CA ILE A 325 -10.37 11.93 -5.42
C ILE A 325 -11.78 11.37 -5.20
N SER A 326 -12.34 11.51 -3.99
CA SER A 326 -13.69 11.02 -3.69
C SER A 326 -14.76 11.72 -4.54
N HIS A 327 -14.67 13.04 -4.71
CA HIS A 327 -15.62 13.79 -5.53
C HIS A 327 -15.59 13.36 -7.01
N LEU A 328 -14.41 13.15 -7.59
CA LEU A 328 -14.27 12.68 -8.97
C LEU A 328 -14.85 11.26 -9.13
N LEU A 329 -14.64 10.38 -8.17
CA LEU A 329 -15.20 9.02 -8.19
C LEU A 329 -16.74 9.05 -8.07
N LYS A 330 -17.30 9.98 -7.30
CA LYS A 330 -18.74 10.14 -7.13
C LYS A 330 -19.39 10.85 -8.33
N HIS A 331 -18.88 12.00 -8.71
CA HIS A 331 -19.58 12.91 -9.63
C HIS A 331 -19.19 12.73 -11.10
N GLU A 332 -17.96 12.28 -11.39
CA GLU A 332 -17.47 12.05 -12.75
C GLU A 332 -17.50 10.56 -13.14
N SER A 333 -17.08 9.68 -12.22
CA SER A 333 -17.09 8.24 -12.47
C SER A 333 -18.42 7.57 -12.12
N HIS A 334 -19.32 8.28 -11.44
CA HIS A 334 -20.67 7.82 -11.06
C HIS A 334 -20.69 6.46 -10.31
N LEU A 335 -19.67 6.21 -9.46
CA LEU A 335 -19.60 4.98 -8.69
C LEU A 335 -20.67 4.90 -7.56
N ASP A 336 -21.39 5.98 -7.33
CA ASP A 336 -22.54 6.06 -6.40
C ASP A 336 -23.84 5.47 -6.96
N LYS A 337 -23.87 5.05 -8.24
CA LYS A 337 -25.11 4.61 -8.91
C LYS A 337 -25.36 3.11 -8.81
N VAL A 338 -24.35 2.32 -8.47
CA VAL A 338 -24.44 0.85 -8.38
C VAL A 338 -23.82 0.40 -7.05
N ASN A 339 -24.50 -0.51 -6.36
CA ASN A 339 -24.05 -0.96 -5.03
C ASN A 339 -22.86 -1.93 -5.07
N ASP A 340 -22.79 -2.81 -6.06
CA ASP A 340 -21.70 -3.78 -6.23
C ASP A 340 -21.26 -3.77 -7.70
N GLN A 341 -20.29 -2.90 -8.02
CA GLN A 341 -19.80 -2.73 -9.37
C GLN A 341 -19.03 -3.95 -9.89
N ALA A 342 -18.56 -4.81 -9.00
CA ALA A 342 -17.75 -5.98 -9.34
C ALA A 342 -18.57 -7.28 -9.44
N ALA A 343 -19.87 -7.23 -9.11
CA ALA A 343 -20.75 -8.40 -9.15
C ALA A 343 -20.78 -9.04 -10.54
N GLY A 344 -20.64 -10.37 -10.57
CA GLY A 344 -20.64 -11.16 -11.79
C GLY A 344 -19.31 -11.17 -12.56
N SER A 345 -18.26 -10.47 -12.09
CA SER A 345 -16.92 -10.65 -12.61
C SER A 345 -16.34 -11.97 -12.13
N TYR A 346 -16.18 -12.96 -13.02
CA TYR A 346 -15.69 -14.30 -12.65
C TYR A 346 -14.39 -14.25 -11.87
N TYR A 347 -13.47 -13.36 -12.25
CA TYR A 347 -12.21 -13.15 -11.53
C TYR A 347 -12.44 -12.67 -10.09
N VAL A 348 -13.27 -11.64 -9.89
CA VAL A 348 -13.52 -11.08 -8.56
C VAL A 348 -14.34 -12.03 -7.70
N GLU A 349 -15.32 -12.75 -8.28
CA GLU A 349 -16.13 -13.74 -7.55
C GLU A 349 -15.24 -14.89 -7.05
N LYS A 350 -14.39 -15.46 -7.91
CA LYS A 350 -13.44 -16.51 -7.51
C LYS A 350 -12.45 -16.01 -6.46
N LEU A 351 -11.88 -14.82 -6.66
CA LEU A 351 -10.96 -14.22 -5.71
C LEU A 351 -11.63 -13.95 -4.35
N SER A 352 -12.89 -13.52 -4.35
CA SER A 352 -13.67 -13.34 -3.12
C SER A 352 -13.89 -14.68 -2.39
N ALA A 353 -14.18 -15.75 -3.13
CA ALA A 353 -14.36 -17.08 -2.54
C ALA A 353 -13.05 -17.57 -1.89
N ASP A 354 -11.94 -17.53 -2.62
CA ASP A 354 -10.64 -18.01 -2.14
C ASP A 354 -10.11 -17.18 -0.96
N TYR A 355 -10.28 -15.87 -1.01
CA TYR A 355 -9.93 -14.98 0.10
C TYR A 355 -10.81 -15.26 1.34
N SER A 356 -12.12 -15.50 1.14
CA SER A 356 -13.06 -15.83 2.22
C SER A 356 -12.65 -17.11 2.93
N GLU A 357 -12.30 -18.16 2.17
CA GLU A 357 -11.86 -19.44 2.72
C GLU A 357 -10.60 -19.27 3.60
N LYS A 358 -9.56 -18.63 3.07
CA LYS A 358 -8.30 -18.40 3.82
C LYS A 358 -8.50 -17.58 5.09
N VAL A 359 -9.27 -16.50 5.01
CA VAL A 359 -9.53 -15.65 6.17
C VAL A 359 -10.36 -16.40 7.22
N TRP A 360 -11.36 -17.17 6.77
CA TRP A 360 -12.21 -17.94 7.69
C TRP A 360 -11.46 -19.06 8.39
N GLU A 361 -10.62 -19.81 7.65
CA GLU A 361 -9.75 -20.84 8.23
C GLU A 361 -8.80 -20.26 9.27
N GLY A 362 -8.15 -19.14 8.97
CA GLY A 362 -7.24 -18.47 9.92
C GLY A 362 -7.98 -17.93 11.15
N PHE A 363 -9.18 -17.38 10.99
CA PHE A 363 -10.04 -16.99 12.10
C PHE A 363 -10.39 -18.19 12.98
N GLN A 364 -10.86 -19.30 12.40
CA GLN A 364 -11.18 -20.53 13.14
C GLN A 364 -9.95 -21.09 13.87
N GLU A 365 -8.76 -21.01 13.27
CA GLU A 365 -7.52 -21.42 13.92
C GLU A 365 -7.27 -20.62 15.20
N ILE A 366 -7.38 -19.29 15.16
CA ILE A 366 -7.23 -18.42 16.34
C ILE A 366 -8.23 -18.78 17.42
N GLU A 367 -9.51 -18.91 17.06
CA GLU A 367 -10.58 -19.24 18.01
C GLU A 367 -10.38 -20.65 18.64
N SER A 368 -9.96 -21.65 17.86
CA SER A 368 -9.69 -23.00 18.36
C SER A 368 -8.53 -23.06 19.39
N LYS A 369 -7.61 -22.08 19.31
CA LYS A 369 -6.48 -21.94 20.23
C LYS A 369 -6.80 -21.07 21.45
N GLY A 370 -8.04 -20.68 21.63
CA GLY A 370 -8.55 -19.93 22.79
C GLY A 370 -8.66 -18.43 22.57
N GLY A 371 -8.84 -18.00 21.31
CA GLY A 371 -9.11 -16.63 20.90
C GLY A 371 -7.88 -15.73 20.80
N LEU A 372 -8.10 -14.50 20.35
CA LEU A 372 -7.05 -13.56 19.98
C LEU A 372 -6.04 -13.29 21.10
N ILE A 373 -6.49 -13.12 22.34
CA ILE A 373 -5.62 -12.80 23.49
C ILE A 373 -4.62 -13.93 23.74
N LYS A 374 -5.13 -15.16 23.83
CA LYS A 374 -4.30 -16.33 24.10
C LYS A 374 -3.38 -16.65 22.92
N TYR A 375 -3.90 -16.54 21.70
CA TYR A 375 -3.11 -16.73 20.49
C TYR A 375 -1.92 -15.77 20.44
N ASN A 376 -2.13 -14.49 20.74
CA ASN A 376 -1.05 -13.50 20.75
C ASN A 376 0.01 -13.78 21.82
N SER A 377 -0.40 -14.29 23.00
CA SER A 377 0.55 -14.68 24.06
C SER A 377 1.40 -15.90 23.69
N ASP A 378 0.79 -16.88 23.02
CA ASP A 378 1.43 -18.19 22.77
C ASP A 378 2.27 -18.18 21.47
N PHE A 379 1.89 -17.44 20.45
CA PHE A 379 2.47 -17.51 19.10
C PHE A 379 3.22 -16.25 18.66
N SER A 380 3.24 -15.19 19.46
CA SER A 380 3.93 -13.94 19.12
C SER A 380 3.61 -13.44 17.70
N VAL A 381 2.42 -12.88 17.51
CA VAL A 381 1.96 -12.30 16.23
C VAL A 381 3.00 -11.33 15.65
N GLU A 382 3.69 -10.56 16.50
CA GLU A 382 4.77 -9.66 16.06
C GLU A 382 5.92 -10.38 15.34
N LYS A 383 6.28 -11.59 15.77
CA LYS A 383 7.33 -12.37 15.13
C LYS A 383 6.90 -12.84 13.75
N ILE A 384 5.66 -13.33 13.62
CA ILE A 384 5.09 -13.75 12.33
C ILE A 384 5.09 -12.56 11.37
N LEU A 385 4.59 -11.40 11.81
CA LEU A 385 4.56 -10.20 10.98
C LEU A 385 5.97 -9.73 10.58
N ALA A 386 6.97 -9.85 11.46
CA ALA A 386 8.35 -9.49 11.16
C ALA A 386 8.97 -10.39 10.07
N GLU A 387 8.64 -11.68 10.06
CA GLU A 387 9.08 -12.62 9.02
C GLU A 387 8.43 -12.28 7.66
N VAL A 388 7.12 -12.01 7.64
CA VAL A 388 6.40 -11.58 6.44
C VAL A 388 6.98 -10.27 5.90
N LYS A 389 7.20 -9.28 6.77
CA LYS A 389 7.83 -8.01 6.43
C LYS A 389 9.20 -8.21 5.77
N THR A 390 10.05 -9.05 6.36
CA THR A 390 11.39 -9.33 5.83
C THR A 390 11.31 -9.92 4.43
N ASN A 391 10.37 -10.84 4.19
CA ASN A 391 10.16 -11.43 2.86
C ASN A 391 9.70 -10.39 1.84
N VAL A 392 8.70 -9.56 2.18
CA VAL A 392 8.17 -8.51 1.29
C VAL A 392 9.24 -7.46 0.99
N GLU A 393 10.01 -7.01 1.99
CA GLU A 393 11.13 -6.07 1.80
C GLU A 393 12.22 -6.68 0.89
N SER A 394 12.53 -7.97 1.04
CA SER A 394 13.48 -8.67 0.16
C SER A 394 12.97 -8.73 -1.29
N GLN A 395 11.68 -9.00 -1.49
CA GLN A 395 11.08 -9.00 -2.83
C GLN A 395 11.10 -7.60 -3.46
N PHE A 396 10.91 -6.57 -2.65
CA PHE A 396 11.01 -5.17 -3.06
C PHE A 396 12.46 -4.79 -3.44
N GLY A 397 13.43 -5.13 -2.59
CA GLY A 397 14.86 -4.89 -2.82
C GLY A 397 15.39 -5.63 -4.05
N ASN A 398 14.79 -6.77 -4.43
CA ASN A 398 15.12 -7.55 -5.62
C ASN A 398 14.26 -7.19 -6.85
N LYS A 399 13.45 -6.12 -6.78
CA LYS A 399 12.58 -5.64 -7.87
C LYS A 399 11.51 -6.65 -8.34
N ARG A 400 11.18 -7.65 -7.49
CA ARG A 400 10.02 -8.52 -7.74
C ARG A 400 8.72 -7.78 -7.46
N ILE A 401 8.69 -6.97 -6.40
CA ILE A 401 7.65 -5.97 -6.16
C ILE A 401 8.17 -4.63 -6.69
N LYS A 402 7.42 -4.03 -7.62
CA LYS A 402 7.79 -2.77 -8.28
C LYS A 402 6.99 -1.61 -7.72
N MET A 403 7.67 -0.50 -7.46
CA MET A 403 7.07 0.78 -7.09
C MET A 403 7.63 1.87 -8.00
N VAL A 404 6.77 2.42 -8.85
CA VAL A 404 7.12 3.52 -9.76
C VAL A 404 7.60 4.72 -8.95
N GLY A 405 8.67 5.37 -9.41
CA GLY A 405 9.29 6.49 -8.70
C GLY A 405 10.30 6.08 -7.62
N THR A 406 10.40 4.77 -7.28
CA THR A 406 11.31 4.28 -6.24
C THR A 406 12.30 3.25 -6.80
N ASN A 407 11.91 1.96 -6.87
CA ASN A 407 12.76 0.91 -7.42
C ASN A 407 12.51 0.65 -8.91
N SER A 408 11.60 1.40 -9.53
CA SER A 408 11.28 1.33 -10.96
C SER A 408 10.93 2.72 -11.47
N TYR A 409 11.53 3.10 -12.58
CA TYR A 409 11.33 4.42 -13.23
C TYR A 409 11.46 5.59 -12.24
N PRO A 410 12.57 5.71 -11.52
CA PRO A 410 12.77 6.82 -10.59
C PRO A 410 12.85 8.14 -11.37
N ASN A 411 12.41 9.24 -10.74
CA ASN A 411 12.61 10.58 -11.29
C ASN A 411 14.00 11.10 -10.86
N PRO A 412 14.99 11.21 -11.76
CA PRO A 412 16.34 11.60 -11.38
C PRO A 412 16.45 13.05 -10.88
N LEU A 413 15.48 13.91 -11.22
CA LEU A 413 15.47 15.33 -10.85
C LEU A 413 14.86 15.58 -9.45
N ASP A 414 14.25 14.57 -8.85
CA ASP A 414 13.63 14.71 -7.54
C ASP A 414 14.68 14.62 -6.43
N GLU A 415 14.64 15.57 -5.49
CA GLU A 415 15.55 15.68 -4.35
C GLU A 415 14.76 15.95 -3.07
N LEU A 416 15.20 15.35 -1.97
CA LEU A 416 14.63 15.62 -0.66
C LEU A 416 15.44 16.68 0.07
N THR A 417 14.76 17.59 0.75
CA THR A 417 15.39 18.50 1.71
C THR A 417 15.86 17.74 2.95
N LYS A 418 16.76 18.34 3.72
CA LYS A 418 17.23 17.74 4.98
C LYS A 418 16.08 17.49 5.95
N GLU A 419 15.13 18.40 6.02
CA GLU A 419 13.92 18.28 6.84
C GLU A 419 13.06 17.10 6.39
N ASN A 420 12.76 16.97 5.10
CA ASN A 420 11.99 15.86 4.55
C ASN A 420 12.67 14.50 4.80
N ILE A 421 14.01 14.44 4.75
CA ILE A 421 14.77 13.23 5.07
C ILE A 421 14.61 12.84 6.55
N GLN A 422 14.54 13.81 7.46
CA GLN A 422 14.39 13.57 8.89
C GLN A 422 12.96 13.17 9.27
N ASN A 423 11.96 13.85 8.70
CA ASN A 423 10.55 13.73 9.09
C ASN A 423 9.82 12.56 8.43
N ARG A 424 10.38 11.96 7.34
CA ARG A 424 9.69 10.90 6.61
C ARG A 424 9.34 9.69 7.48
N THR A 425 8.16 9.16 7.29
CA THR A 425 7.67 7.95 7.98
C THR A 425 8.58 6.75 7.70
N LYS A 426 8.99 6.03 8.75
CA LYS A 426 9.94 4.91 8.66
C LYS A 426 9.27 3.56 8.39
N GLU A 427 8.01 3.41 8.78
CA GLU A 427 7.24 2.17 8.65
C GLU A 427 6.61 2.05 7.26
N ARG A 428 7.46 2.04 6.21
CA ARG A 428 7.06 1.94 4.80
C ARG A 428 7.93 0.94 4.05
N LEU A 429 7.33 0.27 3.08
CA LEU A 429 8.03 -0.71 2.24
C LEU A 429 9.27 -0.11 1.54
N ALA A 430 9.13 1.10 1.01
CA ALA A 430 10.19 1.79 0.29
C ALA A 430 11.29 2.39 1.19
N TYR A 431 11.10 2.46 2.51
CA TYR A 431 11.96 3.24 3.40
C TYR A 431 13.45 2.89 3.31
N LYS A 432 13.79 1.59 3.36
CA LYS A 432 15.19 1.14 3.28
C LYS A 432 15.82 1.53 1.95
N PHE A 433 15.06 1.36 0.88
CA PHE A 433 15.50 1.68 -0.48
C PHE A 433 15.69 3.20 -0.67
N GLU A 434 14.71 3.98 -0.23
CA GLU A 434 14.77 5.43 -0.29
C GLU A 434 15.89 6.01 0.60
N LYS A 435 16.30 5.29 1.65
CA LYS A 435 17.46 5.68 2.47
C LYS A 435 18.75 5.76 1.62
N LEU A 436 18.93 4.87 0.65
CA LEU A 436 20.09 4.89 -0.25
C LEU A 436 20.14 6.19 -1.05
N ARG A 437 19.02 6.56 -1.65
CA ARG A 437 18.93 7.81 -2.40
C ARG A 437 19.06 9.04 -1.49
N ALA A 438 18.44 9.00 -0.33
CA ALA A 438 18.56 10.07 0.67
C ALA A 438 20.02 10.29 1.14
N SER A 439 20.86 9.24 1.21
CA SER A 439 22.27 9.40 1.55
C SER A 439 23.05 10.16 0.44
N VAL A 440 22.66 9.98 -0.81
CA VAL A 440 23.22 10.76 -1.94
C VAL A 440 22.76 12.22 -1.86
N ASP A 441 21.48 12.47 -1.59
CA ASP A 441 20.94 13.82 -1.43
C ASP A 441 21.59 14.55 -0.25
N LEU A 442 21.75 13.91 0.92
CA LEU A 442 22.43 14.49 2.08
C LEU A 442 23.87 14.87 1.78
N ARG A 443 24.61 14.00 1.07
CA ARG A 443 25.98 14.32 0.64
C ARG A 443 26.03 15.54 -0.25
N ASN A 444 25.06 15.70 -1.16
CA ASN A 444 24.92 16.86 -2.01
C ASN A 444 24.69 18.14 -1.19
N LEU A 445 23.75 18.08 -0.23
CA LEU A 445 23.39 19.22 0.62
C LEU A 445 24.52 19.65 1.59
N GLU A 446 25.21 18.68 2.23
CA GLU A 446 26.18 18.97 3.30
C GLU A 446 27.56 19.33 2.81
N ARG A 447 27.99 18.76 1.67
CA ARG A 447 29.37 18.90 1.16
C ARG A 447 29.46 19.75 -0.09
N GLN A 448 28.37 20.33 -0.58
CA GLN A 448 28.28 21.03 -1.86
C GLN A 448 28.91 20.20 -3.02
N ARG A 449 28.88 18.87 -2.89
CA ARG A 449 29.39 17.97 -3.92
C ARG A 449 28.21 17.54 -4.76
N LYS A 450 28.31 17.72 -6.05
CA LYS A 450 27.31 17.23 -7.03
C LYS A 450 27.08 15.74 -6.86
N ARG A 451 25.88 15.28 -7.24
CA ARG A 451 25.56 13.85 -7.32
C ARG A 451 26.64 13.09 -8.08
N PRO A 452 26.97 11.83 -7.70
CA PRO A 452 27.89 11.02 -8.47
C PRO A 452 27.42 10.86 -9.90
N LYS A 453 28.35 11.02 -10.84
CA LYS A 453 28.09 10.96 -12.28
C LYS A 453 28.48 9.61 -12.85
N VAL A 454 27.61 9.07 -13.68
CA VAL A 454 27.79 7.79 -14.36
C VAL A 454 27.82 8.00 -15.87
N LEU A 455 28.82 7.43 -16.54
CA LEU A 455 28.86 7.37 -17.99
C LEU A 455 28.50 5.97 -18.48
N LEU A 456 27.42 5.83 -19.24
CA LEU A 456 27.08 4.60 -19.94
C LEU A 456 27.80 4.56 -21.28
N LEU A 457 28.66 3.58 -21.46
CA LEU A 457 29.40 3.35 -22.70
C LEU A 457 28.71 2.28 -23.54
N LYS A 458 28.07 2.69 -24.63
CA LYS A 458 27.38 1.78 -25.58
C LYS A 458 28.39 1.33 -26.62
N LEU A 459 29.22 0.33 -26.29
CA LEU A 459 30.31 -0.17 -27.13
C LEU A 459 29.87 -1.34 -28.01
N GLY A 460 30.62 -1.55 -29.10
CA GLY A 460 30.32 -2.62 -30.06
C GLY A 460 29.20 -2.28 -31.03
N ASN A 461 28.71 -3.31 -31.73
CA ASN A 461 27.69 -3.19 -32.78
C ASN A 461 26.34 -3.84 -32.38
N SER A 462 26.33 -4.60 -31.28
CA SER A 462 25.12 -5.30 -30.82
C SER A 462 23.99 -4.34 -30.45
N GLU A 463 22.77 -4.60 -30.90
CA GLU A 463 21.58 -3.85 -30.47
C GLU A 463 21.31 -3.98 -28.98
N MET A 464 21.80 -5.05 -28.32
CA MET A 464 21.73 -5.25 -26.87
C MET A 464 22.35 -4.11 -26.07
N ARG A 465 23.31 -3.34 -26.65
CA ARG A 465 23.91 -2.16 -25.99
C ARG A 465 22.88 -1.12 -25.55
N PHE A 466 21.81 -0.90 -26.35
CA PHE A 466 20.74 0.05 -26.02
C PHE A 466 19.82 -0.50 -24.91
N ALA A 467 19.45 -1.77 -24.99
CA ALA A 467 18.64 -2.41 -23.95
C ALA A 467 19.37 -2.42 -22.59
N ARG A 468 20.69 -2.69 -22.61
CA ARG A 468 21.51 -2.69 -21.40
C ARG A 468 21.78 -1.29 -20.87
N ALA A 469 21.92 -0.29 -21.73
CA ALA A 469 21.99 1.10 -21.30
C ALA A 469 20.69 1.53 -20.60
N GLY A 470 19.52 1.29 -21.18
CA GLY A 470 18.23 1.59 -20.55
C GLY A 470 18.00 0.83 -19.23
N PHE A 471 18.45 -0.44 -19.15
CA PHE A 471 18.44 -1.21 -17.90
C PHE A 471 19.36 -0.55 -16.85
N SER A 472 20.57 -0.17 -17.22
CA SER A 472 21.56 0.44 -16.32
C SER A 472 21.12 1.81 -15.82
N THR A 473 20.49 2.63 -16.68
CA THR A 473 19.85 3.89 -16.30
C THR A 473 18.83 3.66 -15.20
N ASN A 474 17.84 2.81 -15.45
CA ASN A 474 16.79 2.51 -14.45
C ASN A 474 17.36 1.91 -13.15
N PHE A 475 18.45 1.12 -13.24
CA PHE A 475 19.10 0.51 -12.09
C PHE A 475 19.81 1.55 -11.21
N LEU A 476 20.61 2.43 -11.80
CA LEU A 476 21.49 3.36 -11.09
C LEU A 476 20.76 4.64 -10.64
N GLU A 477 19.80 5.12 -11.42
CA GLU A 477 18.94 6.25 -11.03
C GLU A 477 18.10 5.96 -9.78
N CYS A 478 17.82 4.68 -9.49
CA CYS A 478 17.17 4.30 -8.23
C CYS A 478 17.93 4.78 -6.98
N ALA A 479 19.27 4.91 -7.08
CA ALA A 479 20.10 5.50 -6.03
C ALA A 479 20.34 7.02 -6.20
N GLY A 480 19.69 7.67 -7.17
CA GLY A 480 19.84 9.10 -7.42
C GLY A 480 21.16 9.48 -8.11
N LEU A 481 21.77 8.56 -8.86
CA LEU A 481 22.97 8.84 -9.64
C LEU A 481 22.62 9.58 -10.94
N GLU A 482 23.46 10.52 -11.35
CA GLU A 482 23.30 11.30 -12.59
C GLU A 482 23.87 10.51 -13.78
N ILE A 483 23.05 10.25 -14.80
CA ILE A 483 23.42 9.41 -15.94
C ILE A 483 23.70 10.24 -17.18
N ASP A 484 24.80 9.92 -17.86
CA ASP A 484 25.15 10.43 -19.19
C ASP A 484 25.57 9.26 -20.10
N GLU A 485 25.53 9.43 -21.41
CA GLU A 485 25.78 8.36 -22.38
C GLU A 485 26.88 8.73 -23.40
N SER A 486 27.61 7.72 -23.86
CA SER A 486 28.60 7.86 -24.94
C SER A 486 28.75 6.54 -25.71
N ASP A 487 29.11 6.65 -26.97
CA ASP A 487 29.46 5.50 -27.83
C ASP A 487 31.01 5.34 -27.99
N LYS A 488 31.79 6.10 -27.21
CA LYS A 488 33.26 6.12 -27.32
C LYS A 488 33.94 6.20 -25.97
N ILE A 489 35.08 5.52 -25.85
CA ILE A 489 36.01 5.66 -24.74
C ILE A 489 36.87 6.88 -25.06
N ASP A 490 36.78 7.95 -24.28
CA ASP A 490 37.52 9.19 -24.48
C ASP A 490 37.81 9.91 -23.15
N ASN A 491 38.48 11.05 -23.21
CA ASN A 491 38.90 11.83 -22.05
C ASN A 491 37.72 12.37 -21.19
N ARG A 492 36.46 12.32 -21.65
CA ARG A 492 35.29 12.69 -20.85
C ARG A 492 35.13 11.81 -19.63
N LEU A 493 35.64 10.57 -19.68
CA LEU A 493 35.69 9.65 -18.53
C LEU A 493 36.22 10.28 -17.25
N THR A 494 37.13 11.24 -17.37
CA THR A 494 37.73 11.95 -16.22
C THR A 494 36.71 12.71 -15.38
N ASN A 495 35.53 13.07 -15.95
CA ASN A 495 34.47 13.84 -15.31
C ASN A 495 33.43 12.97 -14.59
N PHE A 496 33.54 11.63 -14.66
CA PHE A 496 32.56 10.67 -14.12
C PHE A 496 33.16 9.85 -12.97
N ASP A 497 32.34 9.50 -12.00
CA ASP A 497 32.74 8.67 -10.86
C ASP A 497 32.62 7.18 -11.17
N ILE A 498 31.66 6.83 -12.03
CA ILE A 498 31.35 5.47 -12.48
C ILE A 498 31.30 5.44 -14.00
N THR A 499 31.68 4.30 -14.56
CA THR A 499 31.44 3.98 -15.97
C THR A 499 30.83 2.61 -16.10
N VAL A 500 29.83 2.47 -16.97
CA VAL A 500 29.16 1.20 -17.26
C VAL A 500 29.39 0.81 -18.70
N ILE A 501 29.93 -0.38 -18.94
CA ILE A 501 30.03 -0.96 -20.28
C ILE A 501 28.71 -1.63 -20.62
N CYS A 502 28.09 -1.22 -21.73
CA CYS A 502 26.86 -1.74 -22.28
C CYS A 502 27.09 -2.32 -23.67
N SER A 503 27.06 -3.66 -23.84
CA SER A 503 27.24 -4.37 -25.09
C SER A 503 26.57 -5.75 -25.09
N GLY A 504 26.79 -6.58 -26.13
CA GLY A 504 26.35 -7.98 -26.19
C GLY A 504 27.24 -8.93 -25.40
N ASP A 505 26.76 -10.13 -25.04
CA ASP A 505 27.58 -11.11 -24.31
C ASP A 505 28.74 -11.63 -25.17
N ASP A 506 28.52 -11.83 -26.47
CA ASP A 506 29.57 -12.25 -27.43
C ASP A 506 30.66 -11.18 -27.53
N GLU A 507 30.27 -9.92 -27.58
CA GLU A 507 31.22 -8.79 -27.64
C GLU A 507 32.03 -8.61 -26.34
N TYR A 508 31.41 -8.98 -25.17
CA TYR A 508 32.17 -9.02 -23.91
C TYR A 508 33.22 -10.14 -23.89
N MET A 509 32.94 -11.27 -24.55
CA MET A 509 33.92 -12.36 -24.68
C MET A 509 35.09 -11.96 -25.57
N GLU A 510 34.84 -11.21 -26.66
CA GLU A 510 35.84 -10.84 -27.63
C GLU A 510 36.66 -9.60 -27.20
N SER A 511 35.97 -8.54 -26.74
CA SER A 511 36.56 -7.22 -26.57
C SER A 511 36.43 -6.64 -25.15
N GLY A 512 35.66 -7.27 -24.28
CA GLY A 512 35.32 -6.73 -22.96
C GLY A 512 36.53 -6.44 -22.07
N THR A 513 37.55 -7.30 -22.08
CA THR A 513 38.80 -7.11 -21.32
C THR A 513 39.59 -5.92 -21.86
N SER A 514 39.71 -5.80 -23.18
CA SER A 514 40.42 -4.67 -23.83
C SER A 514 39.72 -3.34 -23.50
N TRP A 515 38.41 -3.28 -23.56
CA TRP A 515 37.65 -2.08 -23.17
C TRP A 515 37.87 -1.71 -21.70
N ALA A 516 37.86 -2.70 -20.81
CA ALA A 516 38.08 -2.48 -19.39
C ALA A 516 39.48 -1.91 -19.10
N GLU A 517 40.53 -2.46 -19.74
CA GLU A 517 41.90 -2.00 -19.61
C GLU A 517 42.07 -0.59 -20.18
N GLU A 518 41.48 -0.29 -21.34
CA GLU A 518 41.49 1.04 -21.93
C GLU A 518 40.83 2.08 -21.00
N ILE A 519 39.66 1.80 -20.45
CA ILE A 519 38.96 2.66 -19.50
C ILE A 519 39.83 2.91 -18.26
N LYS A 520 40.44 1.86 -17.69
CA LYS A 520 41.30 1.97 -16.52
C LYS A 520 42.62 2.70 -16.83
N THR A 521 43.07 2.68 -18.06
CA THR A 521 44.23 3.48 -18.51
C THR A 521 43.89 4.97 -18.50
N VAL A 522 42.71 5.36 -18.99
CA VAL A 522 42.25 6.77 -18.97
C VAL A 522 42.01 7.26 -17.55
N LYS A 523 41.34 6.45 -16.70
CA LYS A 523 41.03 6.80 -15.30
C LYS A 523 41.17 5.60 -14.37
N PRO A 524 42.34 5.34 -13.77
CA PRO A 524 42.61 4.16 -12.96
C PRO A 524 41.68 3.96 -11.76
N LYS A 525 41.18 5.04 -11.18
CA LYS A 525 40.31 5.01 -9.97
C LYS A 525 38.81 4.99 -10.28
N ILE A 526 38.40 5.03 -11.56
CA ILE A 526 36.99 4.99 -11.92
C ILE A 526 36.38 3.67 -11.48
N LYS A 527 35.16 3.71 -10.97
CA LYS A 527 34.40 2.49 -10.71
C LYS A 527 33.82 1.97 -12.02
N LEU A 528 34.21 0.74 -12.37
CA LEU A 528 33.84 0.15 -13.64
C LEU A 528 32.80 -0.93 -13.43
N ILE A 529 31.62 -0.74 -14.03
CA ILE A 529 30.50 -1.67 -14.01
C ILE A 529 30.32 -2.28 -15.40
N LEU A 530 29.94 -3.54 -15.46
CA LEU A 530 29.53 -4.18 -16.70
C LEU A 530 28.06 -4.58 -16.64
N ALA A 531 27.28 -4.17 -17.63
CA ALA A 531 25.87 -4.47 -17.74
C ALA A 531 25.65 -5.85 -18.39
N GLY A 532 25.70 -6.91 -17.59
CA GLY A 532 25.57 -8.31 -18.02
C GLY A 532 26.12 -9.28 -17.01
N ASN A 533 26.09 -10.57 -17.34
CA ASN A 533 26.71 -11.63 -16.55
C ASN A 533 27.37 -12.65 -17.50
N PRO A 534 28.42 -12.25 -18.24
CA PRO A 534 29.07 -13.08 -19.24
C PRO A 534 29.90 -14.20 -18.59
N GLU A 535 30.25 -15.24 -19.37
CA GLU A 535 30.99 -16.41 -18.88
C GLU A 535 32.43 -16.08 -18.48
N ASN A 536 33.07 -15.08 -19.15
CA ASN A 536 34.44 -14.62 -18.86
C ASN A 536 34.53 -13.62 -17.70
N LYS A 537 33.59 -13.65 -16.77
CA LYS A 537 33.53 -12.71 -15.63
C LYS A 537 34.84 -12.56 -14.88
N LYS A 538 35.57 -13.67 -14.62
CA LYS A 538 36.85 -13.66 -13.89
C LYS A 538 37.96 -12.89 -14.63
N ASP A 539 37.96 -12.92 -15.94
CA ASP A 539 38.99 -12.20 -16.73
C ASP A 539 38.64 -10.72 -16.80
N LEU A 540 37.36 -10.38 -16.87
CA LEU A 540 36.87 -9.01 -16.75
C LEU A 540 37.16 -8.38 -15.38
N GLU A 541 37.05 -9.14 -14.30
CA GLU A 541 37.43 -8.71 -12.93
C GLU A 541 38.95 -8.39 -12.88
N LYS A 542 39.81 -9.25 -13.47
CA LYS A 542 41.26 -8.99 -13.56
C LYS A 542 41.58 -7.78 -14.40
N ALA A 543 40.82 -7.51 -15.48
CA ALA A 543 40.95 -6.33 -16.32
C ALA A 543 40.43 -5.04 -15.65
N GLY A 544 39.82 -5.15 -14.45
CA GLY A 544 39.41 -4.02 -13.62
C GLY A 544 37.93 -3.74 -13.55
N VAL A 545 37.06 -4.66 -13.95
CA VAL A 545 35.62 -4.53 -13.72
C VAL A 545 35.32 -4.73 -12.23
N ASP A 546 34.71 -3.73 -11.58
CA ASP A 546 34.42 -3.75 -10.15
C ASP A 546 33.07 -4.41 -9.84
N PHE A 547 32.05 -4.21 -10.69
CA PHE A 547 30.69 -4.70 -10.47
C PHE A 547 30.03 -5.22 -11.75
N PHE A 548 29.05 -6.13 -11.57
CA PHE A 548 28.20 -6.66 -12.65
C PHE A 548 26.73 -6.41 -12.30
N ILE A 549 26.00 -5.79 -13.22
CA ILE A 549 24.55 -5.53 -13.05
C ILE A 549 23.76 -6.26 -14.13
N HIS A 550 22.74 -7.01 -13.73
CA HIS A 550 21.87 -7.77 -14.62
C HIS A 550 20.51 -8.03 -13.97
N ILE A 551 19.54 -8.57 -14.72
CA ILE A 551 18.14 -8.76 -14.26
C ILE A 551 18.04 -9.58 -12.96
N LYS A 552 18.97 -10.51 -12.72
CA LYS A 552 19.00 -11.35 -11.51
C LYS A 552 19.87 -10.75 -10.39
N ALA A 553 20.55 -9.63 -10.61
CA ALA A 553 21.35 -8.98 -9.57
C ALA A 553 20.42 -8.41 -8.47
N PRO A 554 20.76 -8.57 -7.18
CA PRO A 554 20.00 -7.99 -6.08
C PRO A 554 20.17 -6.48 -6.09
N LEU A 555 19.14 -5.75 -6.58
CA LEU A 555 19.22 -4.31 -6.84
C LEU A 555 19.67 -3.53 -5.61
N GLU A 556 19.00 -3.70 -4.46
CA GLU A 556 19.30 -2.97 -3.22
C GLU A 556 20.75 -3.20 -2.77
N ASN A 557 21.15 -4.47 -2.63
CA ASN A 557 22.49 -4.83 -2.14
C ASN A 557 23.58 -4.32 -3.08
N THR A 558 23.39 -4.47 -4.39
CA THR A 558 24.36 -4.01 -5.39
C THR A 558 24.53 -2.49 -5.34
N LEU A 559 23.42 -1.74 -5.20
CA LEU A 559 23.49 -0.28 -5.05
C LEU A 559 24.20 0.12 -3.76
N VAL A 560 23.96 -0.57 -2.64
CA VAL A 560 24.69 -0.34 -1.37
C VAL A 560 26.19 -0.49 -1.58
N GLU A 561 26.65 -1.57 -2.24
CA GLU A 561 28.07 -1.81 -2.49
C GLU A 561 28.68 -0.75 -3.41
N ILE A 562 27.97 -0.34 -4.46
CA ILE A 562 28.40 0.71 -5.37
C ILE A 562 28.56 2.03 -4.59
N LEU A 563 27.56 2.44 -3.81
CA LEU A 563 27.60 3.68 -3.03
C LEU A 563 28.73 3.67 -1.99
N LYS A 564 28.91 2.57 -1.26
CA LYS A 564 30.04 2.39 -0.34
C LYS A 564 31.39 2.55 -1.04
N SER A 565 31.54 2.02 -2.26
CA SER A 565 32.77 2.15 -3.05
C SER A 565 33.10 3.60 -3.43
N LEU A 566 32.10 4.50 -3.39
CA LEU A 566 32.21 5.94 -3.59
C LEU A 566 32.35 6.72 -2.28
N GLY A 567 32.37 6.05 -1.11
CA GLY A 567 32.40 6.66 0.21
C GLY A 567 31.09 7.34 0.57
N ILE A 568 29.97 6.75 0.16
CA ILE A 568 28.60 7.16 0.52
C ILE A 568 28.04 6.03 1.39
N GLU A 569 27.65 6.35 2.63
CA GLU A 569 27.10 5.40 3.62
C GLU A 569 25.58 5.60 3.83
#